data_930eaacbee805b29cf6d37d2ace53bb2
#
_entry.id   930eaacbee805b29cf6d37d2ace53bb2
#
_cell.length_a   1.000
_cell.length_b   1.000
_cell.length_c   1.000
_cell.angle_alpha   90.00
_cell.angle_beta   90.00
_cell.angle_gamma   90.00
#
_symmetry.space_group_name_H-M   'P 1'
#
loop_
_entity.id
_entity.type
_entity.pdbx_description
1 polymer ?
#
loop_
_entity_poly.entity_id
_entity_poly.type
_entity_poly.pdbx_seq_one_letter_code
_entity_poly.pdbx_strand_id
1 'polypeptide(L)'
;MTPLTEQELHHLAMNIVGKQLEAEGYEFMAVNSTLKKNPQFVCLKDKKLHFIVVKSINYPNDPKEDMDLVNLNKMKEHALKFEADTYYAGVGLVNASDYNKPVCLNEDYIVDYDGIVKV
;
A
#
# COMPACT_ATOMS: atom_id res chain seq x y z
N MET A 1 -14.38 -15.84 15.78
CA MET A 1 -13.26 -15.06 15.25
C MET A 1 -13.22 -15.17 13.73
N THR A 2 -13.34 -14.05 13.05
CA THR A 2 -13.43 -14.03 11.59
C THR A 2 -12.19 -13.37 11.00
N PRO A 3 -11.29 -14.11 10.34
CA PRO A 3 -10.14 -13.50 9.65
C PRO A 3 -10.62 -12.55 8.58
N LEU A 4 -9.89 -11.43 8.41
CA LEU A 4 -10.14 -10.52 7.30
C LEU A 4 -9.77 -11.19 5.98
N THR A 5 -10.56 -10.92 4.95
CA THR A 5 -10.25 -11.38 3.59
C THR A 5 -9.05 -10.60 3.03
N GLU A 6 -8.46 -11.11 1.96
CA GLU A 6 -7.37 -10.42 1.26
C GLU A 6 -7.80 -9.02 0.81
N GLN A 7 -9.02 -8.87 0.29
CA GLN A 7 -9.56 -7.58 -0.13
C GLN A 7 -9.76 -6.63 1.06
N GLU A 8 -10.21 -7.13 2.19
CA GLU A 8 -10.37 -6.33 3.42
C GLU A 8 -9.03 -5.86 3.96
N LEU A 9 -8.01 -6.72 3.97
CA LEU A 9 -6.64 -6.34 4.36
C LEU A 9 -6.08 -5.28 3.41
N HIS A 10 -6.34 -5.42 2.12
CA HIS A 10 -5.93 -4.45 1.10
C HIS A 10 -6.57 -3.08 1.34
N HIS A 11 -7.88 -3.04 1.61
CA HIS A 11 -8.58 -1.79 1.94
C HIS A 11 -8.02 -1.14 3.19
N LEU A 12 -7.71 -1.94 4.22
CA LEU A 12 -7.10 -1.43 5.45
C LEU A 12 -5.72 -0.81 5.18
N ALA A 13 -4.89 -1.49 4.40
CA ALA A 13 -3.59 -0.98 3.98
C ALA A 13 -3.72 0.33 3.19
N MET A 14 -4.66 0.40 2.25
CA MET A 14 -4.92 1.62 1.48
C MET A 14 -5.37 2.79 2.37
N ASN A 15 -6.22 2.53 3.37
CA ASN A 15 -6.65 3.58 4.29
C ASN A 15 -5.47 4.15 5.10
N ILE A 16 -4.56 3.29 5.53
CA ILE A 16 -3.36 3.71 6.26
C ILE A 16 -2.47 4.58 5.38
N VAL A 17 -2.17 4.12 4.17
CA VAL A 17 -1.35 4.86 3.21
C VAL A 17 -2.02 6.16 2.79
N GLY A 18 -3.31 6.12 2.49
CA GLY A 18 -4.09 7.29 2.08
C GLY A 18 -4.09 8.41 3.12
N LYS A 19 -4.24 8.07 4.38
CA LYS A 19 -4.18 9.06 5.48
C LYS A 19 -2.80 9.70 5.60
N GLN A 20 -1.75 8.93 5.43
CA GLN A 20 -0.39 9.46 5.43
C GLN A 20 -0.16 10.42 4.26
N LEU A 21 -0.57 10.02 3.06
CA LEU A 21 -0.40 10.84 1.86
C LEU A 21 -1.16 12.18 2.00
N GLU A 22 -2.39 12.13 2.49
CA GLU A 22 -3.19 13.33 2.73
C GLU A 22 -2.50 14.26 3.74
N ALA A 23 -1.99 13.70 4.83
CA ALA A 23 -1.29 14.47 5.86
C ALA A 23 0.01 15.11 5.32
N GLU A 24 0.65 14.51 4.33
CA GLU A 24 1.87 15.02 3.70
C GLU A 24 1.60 15.96 2.52
N GLY A 25 0.35 16.28 2.24
CA GLY A 25 -0.02 17.27 1.22
C GLY A 25 -0.18 16.71 -0.19
N TYR A 26 -0.29 15.40 -0.36
CA TYR A 26 -0.61 14.81 -1.66
C TYR A 26 -2.08 15.03 -2.01
N GLU A 27 -2.34 15.42 -3.25
CA GLU A 27 -3.69 15.54 -3.80
C GLU A 27 -4.04 14.27 -4.57
N PHE A 28 -5.16 13.64 -4.23
CA PHE A 28 -5.58 12.42 -4.91
C PHE A 28 -6.23 12.74 -6.26
N MET A 29 -5.62 12.25 -7.35
CA MET A 29 -6.15 12.41 -8.71
C MET A 29 -6.97 11.19 -9.11
N ALA A 30 -6.57 10.00 -8.67
CA ALA A 30 -7.30 8.75 -8.89
C ALA A 30 -7.02 7.77 -7.75
N VAL A 31 -8.04 6.98 -7.40
CA VAL A 31 -7.94 5.93 -6.39
C VAL A 31 -8.57 4.66 -6.97
N ASN A 32 -7.85 3.54 -6.90
CA ASN A 32 -8.38 2.24 -7.29
C ASN A 32 -8.14 1.24 -6.15
N SER A 33 -9.22 0.83 -5.51
CA SER A 33 -9.18 -0.10 -4.38
C SER A 33 -9.29 -1.57 -4.77
N THR A 34 -9.42 -1.86 -6.06
CA THR A 34 -9.48 -3.24 -6.55
C THR A 34 -8.15 -3.95 -6.35
N LEU A 35 -8.19 -5.10 -5.70
CA LEU A 35 -7.00 -5.91 -5.43
C LEU A 35 -6.25 -6.22 -6.73
N LYS A 36 -4.93 -6.05 -6.69
CA LYS A 36 -4.01 -6.31 -7.83
C LYS A 36 -4.22 -5.41 -9.05
N LYS A 37 -4.96 -4.32 -8.91
CA LYS A 37 -5.13 -3.31 -9.96
C LYS A 37 -4.25 -2.09 -9.64
N ASN A 38 -3.04 -2.11 -10.13
CA ASN A 38 -2.05 -1.05 -9.91
C ASN A 38 -2.17 0.09 -10.91
N PRO A 39 -1.88 1.36 -10.50
CA PRO A 39 -1.59 1.77 -9.14
C PRO A 39 -2.86 1.96 -8.31
N GLN A 40 -2.76 1.85 -6.99
CA GLN A 40 -3.89 2.13 -6.10
C GLN A 40 -4.15 3.62 -5.95
N PHE A 41 -3.08 4.43 -5.98
CA PHE A 41 -3.21 5.89 -5.92
C PHE A 41 -2.43 6.54 -7.06
N VAL A 42 -3.04 7.55 -7.66
CA VAL A 42 -2.35 8.54 -8.49
C VAL A 42 -2.49 9.87 -7.77
N CYS A 43 -1.38 10.46 -7.36
CA CYS A 43 -1.37 11.69 -6.58
C CYS A 43 -0.60 12.79 -7.28
N LEU A 44 -0.98 14.03 -6.98
CA LEU A 44 -0.27 15.22 -7.43
C LEU A 44 0.37 15.91 -6.23
N LYS A 45 1.66 16.20 -6.31
CA LYS A 45 2.38 17.00 -5.33
C LYS A 45 3.54 17.69 -6.01
N ASP A 46 3.73 18.98 -5.71
CA ASP A 46 4.80 19.81 -6.30
C ASP A 46 4.79 19.77 -7.82
N LYS A 47 3.59 19.82 -8.41
CA LYS A 47 3.36 19.81 -9.86
C LYS A 47 3.80 18.51 -10.57
N LYS A 48 3.98 17.43 -9.80
CA LYS A 48 4.40 16.15 -10.34
C LYS A 48 3.43 15.05 -9.95
N LEU A 49 3.18 14.12 -10.87
CA LEU A 49 2.37 12.93 -10.61
C LEU A 49 3.19 11.85 -9.91
N HIS A 50 2.57 11.18 -8.96
CA HIS A 50 3.14 10.07 -8.21
C HIS A 50 2.19 8.88 -8.29
N PHE A 51 2.68 7.76 -8.80
CA PHE A 51 1.92 6.51 -8.86
C PHE A 51 2.34 5.65 -7.68
N ILE A 52 1.38 5.23 -6.86
CA ILE A 52 1.67 4.51 -5.62
C ILE A 52 1.01 3.15 -5.65
N VAL A 53 1.84 2.11 -5.51
CA VAL A 53 1.41 0.71 -5.41
C VAL A 53 1.37 0.33 -3.95
N VAL A 54 0.20 -0.05 -3.46
CA VAL A 54 -0.01 -0.47 -2.06
C VAL A 54 -0.12 -1.98 -1.98
N LYS A 55 0.56 -2.57 -1.00
CA LYS A 55 0.48 -4.00 -0.74
C LYS A 55 0.36 -4.26 0.76
N SER A 56 -0.61 -5.06 1.17
CA SER A 56 -0.69 -5.57 2.53
C SER A 56 0.22 -6.78 2.68
N ILE A 57 0.98 -6.83 3.77
CA ILE A 57 1.97 -7.87 4.01
C ILE A 57 1.64 -8.57 5.32
N ASN A 58 1.62 -9.90 5.30
CA ASN A 58 1.37 -10.72 6.48
C ASN A 58 2.68 -11.06 7.19
N TYR A 59 2.65 -11.03 8.53
CA TYR A 59 3.75 -11.52 9.35
C TYR A 59 4.04 -13.00 9.00
N PRO A 60 5.30 -13.45 8.91
CA PRO A 60 6.53 -12.73 9.28
C PRO A 60 7.25 -12.02 8.11
N ASN A 61 6.60 -11.86 6.96
CA ASN A 61 7.23 -11.20 5.81
C ASN A 61 7.53 -9.73 6.12
N ASP A 62 8.68 -9.24 5.64
CA ASP A 62 9.07 -7.84 5.82
C ASP A 62 8.35 -6.96 4.78
N PRO A 63 7.56 -5.97 5.22
CA PRO A 63 6.85 -5.08 4.29
C PRO A 63 7.78 -4.35 3.31
N LYS A 64 9.00 -4.03 3.72
CA LYS A 64 9.97 -3.31 2.89
C LYS A 64 10.62 -4.19 1.84
N GLU A 65 10.72 -5.50 2.09
CA GLU A 65 11.44 -6.44 1.24
C GLU A 65 10.52 -7.28 0.35
N ASP A 66 9.23 -7.34 0.66
CA ASP A 66 8.27 -8.15 -0.08
C ASP A 66 7.73 -7.42 -1.33
N MET A 67 8.65 -6.87 -2.11
CA MET A 67 8.32 -6.16 -3.35
C MET A 67 8.33 -7.10 -4.54
N ASP A 68 7.29 -7.01 -5.37
CA ASP A 68 7.27 -7.64 -6.68
C ASP A 68 7.96 -6.72 -7.69
N LEU A 69 9.27 -6.87 -7.82
CA LEU A 69 10.09 -5.99 -8.66
C LEU A 69 9.71 -6.05 -10.14
N VAL A 70 9.24 -7.20 -10.64
CA VAL A 70 8.82 -7.34 -12.03
C VAL A 70 7.62 -6.44 -12.31
N ASN A 71 6.58 -6.53 -11.47
CA ASN A 71 5.38 -5.71 -11.63
C ASN A 71 5.63 -4.24 -11.32
N LEU A 72 6.48 -3.93 -10.34
CA LEU A 72 6.85 -2.55 -10.02
C LEU A 72 7.63 -1.90 -11.17
N ASN A 73 8.53 -2.63 -11.84
CA ASN A 73 9.24 -2.10 -12.99
C ASN A 73 8.31 -1.84 -14.18
N LYS A 74 7.32 -2.72 -14.41
CA LYS A 74 6.28 -2.47 -15.43
C LYS A 74 5.48 -1.22 -15.11
N MET A 75 5.11 -1.03 -13.84
CA MET A 75 4.40 0.17 -13.40
C MET A 75 5.27 1.42 -13.58
N LYS A 76 6.55 1.34 -13.26
CA LYS A 76 7.51 2.43 -13.46
C LYS A 76 7.60 2.84 -14.93
N GLU A 77 7.71 1.88 -15.85
CA GLU A 77 7.72 2.15 -17.29
C GLU A 77 6.43 2.84 -17.74
N HIS A 78 5.29 2.38 -17.23
CA HIS A 78 4.00 2.98 -17.52
C HIS A 78 3.92 4.42 -16.99
N ALA A 79 4.34 4.63 -15.74
CA ALA A 79 4.33 5.94 -15.10
C ALA A 79 5.20 6.95 -15.82
N LEU A 80 6.33 6.53 -16.37
CA LEU A 80 7.23 7.41 -17.14
C LEU A 80 6.55 8.05 -18.35
N LYS A 81 5.56 7.39 -18.95
CA LYS A 81 4.76 7.95 -20.06
C LYS A 81 3.96 9.18 -19.64
N PHE A 82 3.70 9.33 -18.34
CA PHE A 82 3.00 10.47 -17.75
C PHE A 82 3.95 11.42 -17.01
N GLU A 83 5.26 11.22 -17.17
CA GLU A 83 6.29 11.95 -16.41
C GLU A 83 6.09 11.81 -14.90
N ALA A 84 5.63 10.63 -14.46
CA ALA A 84 5.35 10.33 -13.07
C ALA A 84 6.42 9.45 -12.45
N ASP A 85 6.61 9.61 -11.14
CA ASP A 85 7.42 8.68 -10.34
C ASP A 85 6.55 7.54 -9.81
N THR A 86 7.16 6.38 -9.61
CA THR A 86 6.50 5.22 -9.02
C THR A 86 7.01 4.96 -7.61
N TYR A 87 6.09 4.67 -6.70
CA TYR A 87 6.38 4.38 -5.30
C TYR A 87 5.72 3.09 -4.88
N TYR A 88 6.35 2.42 -3.94
CA TYR A 88 5.83 1.23 -3.28
C TYR A 88 5.49 1.55 -1.82
N ALA A 89 4.33 1.09 -1.36
CA ALA A 89 3.88 1.19 0.02
C ALA A 89 3.52 -0.20 0.54
N GLY A 90 4.46 -0.84 1.20
CA GLY A 90 4.23 -2.13 1.87
C GLY A 90 3.75 -1.89 3.31
N VAL A 91 2.57 -2.40 3.64
CA VAL A 91 1.97 -2.24 4.96
C VAL A 91 1.86 -3.58 5.64
N GLY A 92 2.66 -3.80 6.67
CA GLY A 92 2.57 -4.99 7.52
C GLY A 92 1.40 -4.89 8.46
N LEU A 93 0.57 -5.93 8.48
CA LEU A 93 -0.59 -6.03 9.36
C LEU A 93 -0.48 -7.31 10.17
N VAL A 94 -0.46 -7.18 11.49
CA VAL A 94 -0.16 -8.28 12.41
C VAL A 94 -1.22 -8.32 13.51
N ASN A 95 -1.72 -9.53 13.83
CA ASN A 95 -2.64 -9.69 14.95
C ASN A 95 -1.91 -9.34 16.27
N ALA A 96 -2.47 -8.40 17.03
CA ALA A 96 -1.82 -7.89 18.23
C ALA A 96 -1.78 -8.90 19.39
N SER A 97 -2.72 -9.85 19.41
CA SER A 97 -2.82 -10.87 20.46
C SER A 97 -1.89 -12.06 20.20
N ASP A 98 -1.73 -12.44 18.93
CA ASP A 98 -0.88 -13.57 18.54
C ASP A 98 -0.39 -13.32 17.11
N TYR A 99 0.91 -13.09 16.96
CA TYR A 99 1.54 -12.77 15.68
C TYR A 99 1.41 -13.88 14.63
N ASN A 100 1.16 -15.11 15.07
CA ASN A 100 1.00 -16.25 14.16
C ASN A 100 -0.45 -16.45 13.70
N LYS A 101 -1.39 -15.68 14.24
CA LYS A 101 -2.77 -15.69 13.79
C LYS A 101 -3.00 -14.64 12.71
N PRO A 102 -4.00 -14.84 11.83
CA PRO A 102 -4.39 -13.79 10.89
C PRO A 102 -5.01 -12.60 11.64
N VAL A 103 -5.00 -11.44 10.99
CA VAL A 103 -5.75 -10.27 11.46
C VAL A 103 -7.24 -10.56 11.33
N CYS A 104 -7.99 -10.39 12.41
CA CYS A 104 -9.40 -10.74 12.48
C CYS A 104 -10.28 -9.51 12.65
N LEU A 105 -11.53 -9.63 12.18
CA LEU A 105 -12.55 -8.61 12.32
C LEU A 105 -12.77 -8.27 13.80
N ASN A 106 -12.79 -6.98 14.14
CA ASN A 106 -13.00 -6.45 15.49
C ASN A 106 -11.93 -6.85 16.51
N GLU A 107 -10.76 -7.29 16.06
CA GLU A 107 -9.61 -7.55 16.94
C GLU A 107 -8.52 -6.51 16.70
N ASP A 108 -7.72 -6.26 17.72
CA ASP A 108 -6.60 -5.31 17.62
C ASP A 108 -5.52 -5.87 16.70
N TYR A 109 -4.87 -4.97 15.97
CA TYR A 109 -3.77 -5.30 15.09
C TYR A 109 -2.65 -4.27 15.22
N ILE A 110 -1.44 -4.69 14.82
CA ILE A 110 -0.26 -3.84 14.78
C ILE A 110 0.02 -3.49 13.32
N VAL A 111 0.39 -2.23 13.07
CA VAL A 111 0.76 -1.74 11.74
C VAL A 111 2.27 -1.56 11.69
N ASP A 112 2.91 -2.18 10.69
CA ASP A 112 4.32 -1.99 10.38
C ASP A 112 4.42 -1.29 9.02
N TYR A 113 4.55 0.04 9.06
CA TYR A 113 4.58 0.88 7.86
C TYR A 113 5.46 2.12 8.08
N ASP A 114 6.49 2.27 7.25
CA ASP A 114 7.47 3.35 7.36
C ASP A 114 7.35 4.42 6.27
N GLY A 115 6.28 4.40 5.50
CA GLY A 115 6.07 5.35 4.42
C GLY A 115 6.31 4.76 3.03
N ILE A 116 6.11 5.59 2.00
CA ILE A 116 6.31 5.16 0.62
C ILE A 116 7.80 5.15 0.26
N VAL A 117 8.17 4.22 -0.62
CA VAL A 117 9.54 4.05 -1.10
C VAL A 117 9.56 4.24 -2.61
N LYS A 118 10.43 5.12 -3.10
CA LYS A 118 10.57 5.35 -4.55
C LYS A 118 11.21 4.12 -5.21
N VAL A 119 10.60 3.69 -6.29
CA VAL A 119 11.08 2.56 -7.09
C VAL A 119 12.09 3.03 -8.14
#